data_03c51bd351c3123cfdbb9aa0ee6cf73e
#
_entry.id   03c51bd351c3123cfdbb9aa0ee6cf73e
#
_cell.length_a   1.000
_cell.length_b   1.000
_cell.length_c   1.000
_cell.angle_alpha   90.00
_cell.angle_beta   90.00
_cell.angle_gamma   90.00
#
_symmetry.space_group_name_H-M   'P 1'
#
loop_
_entity.id
_entity.type
_entity.pdbx_description
1 polymer ?
#
loop_
_entity_poly.entity_id
_entity_poly.type
_entity_poly.pdbx_seq_one_letter_code
_entity_poly.pdbx_strand_id
1 'polypeptide(L)'
;LVDKRGITPKRVYYAPAGGESPIRLIHEAAIRIMRGESKVAIVVGGESQHSVTAAERSGFALPWPPREEELQPRLSAEDIFLPISLKYGLVQPVILYPFYENAAGAAWHQSPREALAESGVLWSGYSEVAVRNPYSWGHEALSPDTITTPTADNRIIAWPYTKRMVANPSVNQSAAVGITSLA
;
A
#
# COMPACT_ATOMS: atom_id res chain seq x y z
N LEU A 1 13.80 -13.52 3.06
CA LEU A 1 13.65 -13.39 4.52
C LEU A 1 13.91 -14.71 5.22
N VAL A 2 13.26 -15.79 4.79
CA VAL A 2 13.39 -17.14 5.39
C VAL A 2 14.83 -17.63 5.39
N ASP A 3 15.52 -17.53 4.25
CA ASP A 3 16.91 -17.96 4.09
C ASP A 3 17.88 -17.22 5.02
N LYS A 4 17.77 -15.89 5.10
CA LYS A 4 18.59 -15.06 6.00
C LYS A 4 18.36 -15.34 7.48
N ARG A 5 17.23 -15.93 7.85
CA ARG A 5 16.86 -16.26 9.24
C ARG A 5 16.99 -17.75 9.57
N GLY A 6 17.37 -18.57 8.60
CA GLY A 6 17.47 -20.02 8.77
C GLY A 6 16.12 -20.68 9.09
N ILE A 7 15.02 -20.06 8.65
CA ILE A 7 13.67 -20.60 8.86
C ILE A 7 13.36 -21.54 7.70
N THR A 8 12.98 -22.79 8.00
CA THR A 8 12.53 -23.77 7.01
C THR A 8 11.02 -23.96 7.14
N PRO A 9 10.20 -23.18 6.44
CA PRO A 9 8.75 -23.34 6.52
C PRO A 9 8.32 -24.59 5.75
N LYS A 10 7.24 -25.24 6.21
CA LYS A 10 6.63 -26.36 5.46
C LYS A 10 6.04 -25.90 4.12
N ARG A 11 5.61 -24.66 4.03
CA ARG A 11 5.02 -24.05 2.83
C ARG A 11 5.39 -22.59 2.77
N VAL A 12 5.74 -22.13 1.58
CA VAL A 12 5.89 -20.72 1.23
C VAL A 12 4.83 -20.37 0.18
N TYR A 13 4.19 -19.25 0.34
CA TYR A 13 3.16 -18.77 -0.57
C TYR A 13 3.36 -17.29 -0.86
N TYR A 14 3.40 -16.94 -2.12
CA TYR A 14 3.41 -15.55 -2.58
C TYR A 14 2.03 -15.18 -3.10
N ALA A 15 1.46 -14.12 -2.57
CA ALA A 15 0.20 -13.61 -3.06
C ALA A 15 0.38 -12.93 -4.42
N PRO A 16 -0.62 -13.01 -5.30
CA PRO A 16 -0.68 -12.14 -6.47
C PRO A 16 -0.77 -10.67 -6.04
N ALA A 17 -0.38 -9.76 -6.92
CA ALA A 17 -0.55 -8.34 -6.68
C ALA A 17 -2.04 -8.00 -6.52
N GLY A 18 -2.38 -7.29 -5.45
CA GLY A 18 -3.76 -6.89 -5.15
C GLY A 18 -3.84 -6.21 -3.80
N GLY A 19 -4.65 -5.16 -3.69
CA GLY A 19 -4.84 -4.42 -2.44
C GLY A 19 -5.47 -5.25 -1.33
N GLU A 20 -6.26 -6.26 -1.68
CA GLU A 20 -6.90 -7.21 -0.76
C GLU A 20 -5.97 -8.33 -0.29
N SER A 21 -4.83 -8.55 -0.95
CA SER A 21 -3.95 -9.70 -0.72
C SER A 21 -3.49 -9.85 0.74
N PRO A 22 -3.13 -8.80 1.49
CA PRO A 22 -2.75 -8.93 2.89
C PRO A 22 -3.88 -9.52 3.75
N ILE A 23 -5.08 -9.01 3.61
CA ILE A 23 -6.25 -9.49 4.38
C ILE A 23 -6.65 -10.91 3.95
N ARG A 24 -6.62 -11.19 2.66
CA ARG A 24 -6.88 -12.53 2.13
C ARG A 24 -5.90 -13.56 2.69
N LEU A 25 -4.60 -13.25 2.70
CA LEU A 25 -3.59 -14.15 3.26
C LEU A 25 -3.79 -14.41 4.76
N ILE A 26 -4.16 -13.40 5.54
CA ILE A 26 -4.49 -13.55 6.96
C ILE A 26 -5.69 -14.49 7.12
N HIS A 27 -6.74 -14.27 6.33
CA HIS A 27 -7.95 -15.11 6.35
C HIS A 27 -7.64 -16.56 5.95
N GLU A 28 -6.92 -16.78 4.85
CA GLU A 28 -6.53 -18.12 4.40
C GLU A 28 -5.67 -18.84 5.43
N ALA A 29 -4.74 -18.14 6.08
CA ALA A 29 -3.92 -18.67 7.15
C ALA A 29 -4.76 -19.10 8.36
N ALA A 30 -5.73 -18.28 8.76
CA ALA A 30 -6.66 -18.61 9.84
C ALA A 30 -7.50 -19.85 9.52
N ILE A 31 -8.03 -19.97 8.30
CA ILE A 31 -8.77 -21.15 7.85
C ILE A 31 -7.91 -22.43 7.88
N ARG A 32 -6.64 -22.36 7.45
CA ARG A 32 -5.72 -23.49 7.49
C ARG A 32 -5.41 -23.94 8.92
N ILE A 33 -5.27 -23.01 9.83
CA ILE A 33 -5.05 -23.31 11.26
C ILE A 33 -6.31 -23.96 11.84
N MET A 34 -7.48 -23.41 11.56
CA MET A 34 -8.76 -23.98 12.00
C MET A 34 -8.97 -25.42 11.49
N ARG A 35 -8.50 -25.74 10.30
CA ARG A 35 -8.56 -27.09 9.70
C ARG A 35 -7.46 -28.04 10.19
N GLY A 36 -6.55 -27.57 11.06
CA GLY A 36 -5.43 -28.36 11.53
C GLY A 36 -4.30 -28.58 10.48
N GLU A 37 -4.38 -27.91 9.33
CA GLU A 37 -3.37 -28.00 8.27
C GLU A 37 -2.06 -27.28 8.63
N SER A 38 -2.14 -26.32 9.53
CA SER A 38 -1.00 -25.57 10.08
C SER A 38 -1.24 -25.26 11.55
N LYS A 39 -0.16 -25.18 12.35
CA LYS A 39 -0.22 -24.74 13.75
C LYS A 39 0.08 -23.25 13.89
N VAL A 40 0.96 -22.75 13.03
CA VAL A 40 1.41 -21.37 13.01
C VAL A 40 1.56 -20.91 11.55
N ALA A 41 1.12 -19.73 11.27
CA ALA A 41 1.37 -19.06 10.00
C ALA A 41 1.94 -17.65 10.25
N ILE A 42 2.84 -17.21 9.39
CA ILE A 42 3.37 -15.85 9.42
C ILE A 42 3.05 -15.20 8.07
N VAL A 43 2.34 -14.12 8.10
CA VAL A 43 2.09 -13.28 6.94
C VAL A 43 3.01 -12.06 7.02
N VAL A 44 3.80 -11.84 5.99
CA VAL A 44 4.77 -10.74 5.95
C VAL A 44 4.62 -9.96 4.67
N GLY A 45 4.83 -8.66 4.75
CA GLY A 45 4.90 -7.78 3.59
C GLY A 45 5.90 -6.66 3.84
N GLY A 46 6.50 -6.15 2.78
CA GLY A 46 7.44 -5.05 2.89
C GLY A 46 7.64 -4.35 1.56
N GLU A 47 7.92 -3.07 1.66
CA GLU A 47 8.35 -2.21 0.56
C GLU A 47 9.69 -1.57 0.91
N SER A 48 10.58 -1.47 -0.04
CA SER A 48 11.92 -0.92 0.13
C SER A 48 12.36 -0.03 -1.04
N GLN A 49 11.40 0.50 -1.78
CA GLN A 49 11.67 1.31 -2.97
C GLN A 49 12.55 2.53 -2.67
N HIS A 50 12.48 3.09 -1.47
CA HIS A 50 13.36 4.18 -1.07
C HIS A 50 14.83 3.75 -1.10
N SER A 51 15.17 2.60 -0.50
CA SER A 51 16.55 2.05 -0.52
C SER A 51 16.99 1.65 -1.91
N VAL A 52 16.09 1.05 -2.71
CA VAL A 52 16.40 0.69 -4.10
C VAL A 52 16.79 1.91 -4.90
N THR A 53 15.97 2.96 -4.87
CA THR A 53 16.23 4.21 -5.58
C THR A 53 17.52 4.89 -5.12
N ALA A 54 17.82 4.87 -3.80
CA ALA A 54 19.05 5.43 -3.26
C ALA A 54 20.29 4.64 -3.72
N ALA A 55 20.20 3.30 -3.71
CA ALA A 55 21.26 2.41 -4.18
C ALA A 55 21.57 2.62 -5.67
N GLU A 56 20.53 2.67 -6.51
CA GLU A 56 20.66 2.94 -7.94
C GLU A 56 21.36 4.28 -8.21
N ARG A 57 20.99 5.34 -7.51
CA ARG A 57 21.60 6.67 -7.67
C ARG A 57 23.06 6.73 -7.22
N SER A 58 23.43 5.94 -6.21
CA SER A 58 24.80 5.91 -5.67
C SER A 58 25.69 4.83 -6.30
N GLY A 59 25.16 3.98 -7.18
CA GLY A 59 25.85 2.82 -7.73
C GLY A 59 26.14 1.72 -6.70
N PHE A 60 25.46 1.72 -5.55
CA PHE A 60 25.65 0.73 -4.50
C PHE A 60 24.86 -0.54 -4.81
N ALA A 61 25.55 -1.69 -4.79
CA ALA A 61 24.90 -2.99 -4.94
C ALA A 61 24.25 -3.42 -3.63
N LEU A 62 22.93 -3.57 -3.63
CA LEU A 62 22.20 -4.07 -2.45
C LEU A 62 22.58 -5.54 -2.18
N PRO A 63 22.86 -5.92 -0.93
CA PRO A 63 23.28 -7.27 -0.56
C PRO A 63 22.08 -8.21 -0.44
N TRP A 64 21.24 -8.24 -1.49
CA TRP A 64 20.09 -9.11 -1.57
C TRP A 64 20.42 -10.38 -2.34
N PRO A 65 19.82 -11.52 -1.95
CA PRO A 65 19.96 -12.74 -2.74
C PRO A 65 19.33 -12.53 -4.13
N PRO A 66 19.77 -13.30 -5.12
CA PRO A 66 19.11 -13.36 -6.42
C PRO A 66 17.61 -13.64 -6.25
N ARG A 67 16.81 -13.03 -7.11
CA ARG A 67 15.37 -13.26 -7.12
C ARG A 67 15.09 -14.67 -7.67
N GLU A 68 14.44 -15.52 -6.91
CA GLU A 68 13.91 -16.77 -7.40
C GLU A 68 12.68 -16.50 -8.28
N GLU A 69 12.85 -16.60 -9.59
CA GLU A 69 11.81 -16.24 -10.56
C GLU A 69 10.57 -17.13 -10.47
N GLU A 70 10.74 -18.40 -10.08
CA GLU A 70 9.65 -19.38 -10.01
C GLU A 70 8.61 -19.11 -8.89
N LEU A 71 8.98 -18.37 -7.86
CA LEU A 71 8.13 -18.16 -6.68
C LEU A 71 7.25 -16.91 -6.77
N GLN A 72 7.39 -16.09 -7.81
CA GLN A 72 6.66 -14.83 -7.90
C GLN A 72 5.76 -14.80 -9.13
N PRO A 73 4.44 -14.76 -8.96
CA PRO A 73 3.56 -14.48 -10.08
C PRO A 73 3.91 -13.08 -10.61
N ARG A 74 4.41 -13.02 -11.84
CA ARG A 74 4.56 -11.78 -12.58
C ARG A 74 3.19 -11.45 -13.16
N LEU A 75 2.52 -10.47 -12.58
CA LEU A 75 1.37 -9.87 -13.22
C LEU A 75 1.86 -8.70 -14.07
N SER A 76 1.58 -8.74 -15.35
CA SER A 76 1.77 -7.58 -16.22
C SER A 76 0.63 -6.59 -16.05
N ALA A 77 0.80 -5.37 -16.53
CA ALA A 77 -0.30 -4.40 -16.52
C ALA A 77 -1.50 -4.90 -17.35
N GLU A 78 -1.23 -5.67 -18.41
CA GLU A 78 -2.24 -6.27 -19.27
C GLU A 78 -3.09 -7.34 -18.55
N ASP A 79 -2.51 -8.01 -17.54
CA ASP A 79 -3.25 -9.00 -16.74
C ASP A 79 -4.24 -8.35 -15.75
N ILE A 80 -4.02 -7.08 -15.41
CA ILE A 80 -4.77 -6.37 -14.36
C ILE A 80 -5.77 -5.39 -14.98
N PHE A 81 -5.39 -4.70 -16.05
CA PHE A 81 -6.14 -3.58 -16.59
C PHE A 81 -6.74 -3.87 -17.97
N LEU A 82 -7.90 -3.31 -18.21
CA LEU A 82 -8.50 -3.35 -19.54
C LEU A 82 -7.63 -2.57 -20.55
N PRO A 83 -7.60 -2.98 -21.85
CA PRO A 83 -6.83 -2.29 -22.88
C PRO A 83 -7.15 -0.79 -22.98
N ILE A 84 -8.41 -0.40 -22.74
CA ILE A 84 -8.83 1.00 -22.72
C ILE A 84 -8.15 1.78 -21.59
N SER A 85 -8.02 1.16 -20.40
CA SER A 85 -7.35 1.78 -19.26
C SER A 85 -5.87 2.00 -19.53
N LEU A 86 -5.20 1.01 -20.14
CA LEU A 86 -3.80 1.12 -20.56
C LEU A 86 -3.60 2.24 -21.56
N LYS A 87 -4.48 2.31 -22.58
CA LYS A 87 -4.44 3.35 -23.63
C LYS A 87 -4.49 4.76 -23.06
N TYR A 88 -5.26 4.99 -21.99
CA TYR A 88 -5.41 6.30 -21.35
C TYR A 88 -4.54 6.47 -20.10
N GLY A 89 -3.62 5.54 -19.81
CA GLY A 89 -2.75 5.63 -18.63
C GLY A 89 -3.45 5.46 -17.30
N LEU A 90 -4.65 4.88 -17.28
CA LEU A 90 -5.46 4.66 -16.07
C LEU A 90 -5.00 3.37 -15.36
N VAL A 91 -3.75 3.37 -14.89
CA VAL A 91 -3.11 2.19 -14.30
C VAL A 91 -2.65 2.38 -12.86
N GLN A 92 -2.61 3.60 -12.39
CA GLN A 92 -2.21 3.90 -11.02
C GLN A 92 -3.42 4.24 -10.15
N PRO A 93 -3.50 3.73 -8.91
CA PRO A 93 -4.60 4.06 -7.99
C PRO A 93 -4.82 5.57 -7.84
N VAL A 94 -3.75 6.34 -7.73
CA VAL A 94 -3.81 7.80 -7.61
C VAL A 94 -4.50 8.49 -8.79
N ILE A 95 -4.52 7.86 -9.96
CA ILE A 95 -5.19 8.37 -11.16
C ILE A 95 -6.64 7.84 -11.25
N LEU A 96 -6.90 6.63 -10.74
CA LEU A 96 -8.20 5.98 -10.83
C LEU A 96 -9.17 6.43 -9.74
N TYR A 97 -8.71 6.55 -8.50
CA TYR A 97 -9.58 6.89 -7.37
C TYR A 97 -10.31 8.23 -7.48
N PRO A 98 -9.75 9.28 -8.12
CA PRO A 98 -10.49 10.51 -8.37
C PRO A 98 -11.80 10.31 -9.14
N PHE A 99 -11.87 9.35 -10.04
CA PHE A 99 -13.12 9.04 -10.76
C PHE A 99 -14.19 8.49 -9.82
N TYR A 100 -13.79 7.58 -8.91
CA TYR A 100 -14.70 7.01 -7.93
C TYR A 100 -15.17 8.06 -6.93
N GLU A 101 -14.27 8.91 -6.44
CA GLU A 101 -14.61 9.96 -5.48
C GLU A 101 -15.57 10.98 -6.09
N ASN A 102 -15.32 11.42 -7.32
CA ASN A 102 -16.22 12.35 -8.01
C ASN A 102 -17.59 11.71 -8.29
N ALA A 103 -17.63 10.43 -8.68
CA ALA A 103 -18.88 9.72 -8.90
C ALA A 103 -19.67 9.53 -7.60
N ALA A 104 -18.99 9.18 -6.51
CA ALA A 104 -19.61 9.06 -5.19
C ALA A 104 -20.15 10.39 -4.67
N GLY A 105 -19.35 11.47 -4.77
CA GLY A 105 -19.79 12.81 -4.41
C GLY A 105 -21.03 13.25 -5.19
N ALA A 106 -21.07 13.01 -6.50
CA ALA A 106 -22.24 13.29 -7.32
C ALA A 106 -23.48 12.48 -6.87
N ALA A 107 -23.29 11.19 -6.54
CA ALA A 107 -24.38 10.33 -6.04
C ALA A 107 -24.90 10.78 -4.66
N TRP A 108 -24.05 11.41 -3.85
CA TRP A 108 -24.40 11.97 -2.54
C TRP A 108 -24.80 13.43 -2.59
N HIS A 109 -24.95 14.00 -3.79
CA HIS A 109 -25.31 15.41 -4.02
C HIS A 109 -24.30 16.39 -3.40
N GLN A 110 -23.04 16.00 -3.26
CA GLN A 110 -21.94 16.85 -2.82
C GLN A 110 -21.27 17.54 -4.00
N SER A 111 -20.93 18.80 -3.83
CA SER A 111 -20.00 19.45 -4.72
C SER A 111 -18.58 18.87 -4.52
N PRO A 112 -17.68 18.94 -5.51
CA PRO A 112 -16.29 18.51 -5.35
C PRO A 112 -15.56 19.16 -4.17
N ARG A 113 -15.94 20.39 -3.82
CA ARG A 113 -15.38 21.12 -2.69
C ARG A 113 -15.82 20.54 -1.35
N GLU A 114 -17.08 20.15 -1.23
CA GLU A 114 -17.62 19.51 -0.03
C GLU A 114 -17.01 18.12 0.18
N ALA A 115 -16.95 17.30 -0.86
CA ALA A 115 -16.30 16.00 -0.83
C ALA A 115 -14.81 16.10 -0.43
N LEU A 116 -14.10 17.08 -1.00
CA LEU A 116 -12.70 17.32 -0.65
C LEU A 116 -12.52 17.78 0.80
N ALA A 117 -13.43 18.60 1.34
CA ALA A 117 -13.39 19.04 2.73
C ALA A 117 -13.59 17.85 3.70
N GLU A 118 -14.54 16.96 3.40
CA GLU A 118 -14.78 15.73 4.18
C GLU A 118 -13.56 14.80 4.15
N SER A 119 -12.99 14.56 2.98
CA SER A 119 -11.75 13.81 2.83
C SER A 119 -10.60 14.44 3.63
N GLY A 120 -10.49 15.76 3.64
CA GLY A 120 -9.50 16.50 4.43
C GLY A 120 -9.61 16.23 5.93
N VAL A 121 -10.82 16.19 6.47
CA VAL A 121 -11.06 15.86 7.89
C VAL A 121 -10.59 14.44 8.20
N LEU A 122 -10.91 13.48 7.33
CA LEU A 122 -10.48 12.09 7.48
C LEU A 122 -8.95 11.97 7.48
N TRP A 123 -8.28 12.58 6.52
CA TRP A 123 -6.82 12.58 6.44
C TRP A 123 -6.13 13.30 7.60
N SER A 124 -6.74 14.37 8.10
CA SER A 124 -6.27 15.04 9.32
C SER A 124 -6.26 14.09 10.51
N GLY A 125 -7.35 13.37 10.73
CA GLY A 125 -7.43 12.35 11.79
C GLY A 125 -6.35 11.26 11.65
N TYR A 126 -6.07 10.79 10.43
CA TYR A 126 -4.96 9.86 10.20
C TYR A 126 -3.61 10.48 10.54
N SER A 127 -3.36 11.75 10.21
CA SER A 127 -2.11 12.42 10.55
C SER A 127 -1.91 12.54 12.06
N GLU A 128 -2.96 12.80 12.84
CA GLU A 128 -2.93 12.84 14.30
C GLU A 128 -2.55 11.48 14.91
N VAL A 129 -3.03 10.39 14.34
CA VAL A 129 -2.64 9.03 14.75
C VAL A 129 -1.20 8.75 14.36
N ALA A 130 -0.80 9.13 13.14
CA ALA A 130 0.55 8.90 12.61
C ALA A 130 1.65 9.54 13.45
N VAL A 131 1.42 10.75 13.99
CA VAL A 131 2.38 11.44 14.87
C VAL A 131 2.74 10.61 16.11
N ARG A 132 1.81 9.81 16.62
CA ARG A 132 2.02 8.96 17.80
C ARG A 132 2.64 7.60 17.46
N ASN A 133 2.77 7.28 16.18
CA ASN A 133 3.37 6.03 15.72
C ASN A 133 4.88 6.21 15.47
N PRO A 134 5.77 5.55 16.24
CA PRO A 134 7.22 5.71 16.10
C PRO A 134 7.76 5.21 14.75
N TYR A 135 6.98 4.43 14.01
CA TYR A 135 7.34 3.93 12.68
C TYR A 135 6.83 4.80 11.54
N SER A 136 6.05 5.84 11.85
CA SER A 136 5.60 6.79 10.84
C SER A 136 6.74 7.72 10.42
N TRP A 137 6.80 8.07 9.13
CA TRP A 137 7.71 9.09 8.64
C TRP A 137 7.14 10.51 8.82
N GLY A 138 5.82 10.64 8.99
CA GLY A 138 5.16 11.90 9.32
C GLY A 138 5.16 12.13 10.82
N HIS A 139 5.75 13.25 11.27
CA HIS A 139 5.85 13.60 12.68
C HIS A 139 5.09 14.89 13.01
N GLU A 140 4.18 15.30 12.14
CA GLU A 140 3.38 16.51 12.29
C GLU A 140 1.90 16.20 12.05
N ALA A 141 1.04 16.63 12.98
CA ALA A 141 -0.40 16.60 12.79
C ALA A 141 -0.80 17.74 11.84
N LEU A 142 -1.51 17.40 10.77
CA LEU A 142 -1.86 18.33 9.72
C LEU A 142 -3.35 18.69 9.81
N SER A 143 -3.68 19.97 9.69
CA SER A 143 -5.07 20.40 9.60
C SER A 143 -5.70 20.00 8.25
N PRO A 144 -7.04 19.86 8.16
CA PRO A 144 -7.73 19.61 6.91
C PRO A 144 -7.34 20.59 5.80
N ASP A 145 -7.26 21.88 6.12
CA ASP A 145 -6.89 22.92 5.15
C ASP A 145 -5.44 22.75 4.65
N THR A 146 -4.50 22.39 5.56
CA THR A 146 -3.11 22.14 5.17
C THR A 146 -3.00 20.97 4.20
N ILE A 147 -3.88 19.96 4.37
CA ILE A 147 -3.89 18.76 3.52
C ILE A 147 -4.51 19.06 2.16
N THR A 148 -5.63 19.76 2.13
CA THR A 148 -6.44 19.94 0.91
C THR A 148 -6.05 21.15 0.07
N THR A 149 -5.36 22.13 0.66
CA THR A 149 -4.96 23.35 -0.07
C THR A 149 -3.70 23.12 -0.91
N PRO A 150 -3.75 23.32 -2.22
CA PRO A 150 -2.58 23.24 -3.07
C PRO A 150 -1.57 24.35 -2.76
N THR A 151 -0.30 23.98 -2.61
CA THR A 151 0.85 24.89 -2.44
C THR A 151 2.03 24.37 -3.26
N ALA A 152 3.15 25.10 -3.27
CA ALA A 152 4.38 24.63 -3.91
C ALA A 152 4.85 23.28 -3.37
N ASP A 153 4.73 23.04 -2.06
CA ASP A 153 5.11 21.78 -1.40
C ASP A 153 3.98 20.74 -1.38
N ASN A 154 2.76 21.15 -1.63
CA ASN A 154 1.55 20.33 -1.64
C ASN A 154 0.81 20.45 -2.98
N ARG A 155 1.52 20.26 -4.09
CA ARG A 155 0.93 20.37 -5.43
C ARG A 155 -0.18 19.34 -5.67
N ILE A 156 -1.07 19.62 -6.62
CA ILE A 156 -2.03 18.61 -7.10
C ILE A 156 -1.27 17.49 -7.83
N ILE A 157 -1.58 16.26 -7.49
CA ILE A 157 -1.07 15.05 -8.14
C ILE A 157 -2.06 14.57 -9.21
N ALA A 158 -3.31 14.37 -8.82
CA ALA A 158 -4.42 14.04 -9.71
C ALA A 158 -5.68 14.64 -9.08
N TRP A 159 -6.28 15.62 -9.77
CA TRP A 159 -7.41 16.38 -9.22
C TRP A 159 -8.53 15.44 -8.72
N PRO A 160 -9.09 15.61 -7.49
CA PRO A 160 -8.86 16.72 -6.55
C PRO A 160 -7.70 16.52 -5.57
N TYR A 161 -6.93 15.44 -5.68
CA TYR A 161 -5.93 15.05 -4.69
C TYR A 161 -4.65 15.89 -4.74
N THR A 162 -4.28 16.43 -3.59
CA THR A 162 -2.96 17.01 -3.34
C THR A 162 -1.93 15.93 -3.02
N LYS A 163 -0.65 16.29 -3.00
CA LYS A 163 0.45 15.41 -2.63
C LYS A 163 0.27 14.80 -1.23
N ARG A 164 -0.35 15.52 -0.29
CA ARG A 164 -0.58 15.03 1.09
C ARG A 164 -1.77 14.07 1.21
N MET A 165 -2.57 13.95 0.16
CA MET A 165 -3.70 13.02 0.11
C MET A 165 -3.37 11.70 -0.60
N VAL A 166 -2.17 11.53 -1.12
CA VAL A 166 -1.78 10.34 -1.87
C VAL A 166 -0.64 9.60 -1.18
N ALA A 167 -0.58 8.28 -1.39
CA ALA A 167 0.48 7.44 -0.86
C ALA A 167 1.85 7.83 -1.47
N ASN A 168 2.89 7.80 -0.64
CA ASN A 168 4.26 7.92 -1.09
C ASN A 168 4.77 6.55 -1.57
N PRO A 169 5.08 6.36 -2.86
CA PRO A 169 5.57 5.09 -3.38
C PRO A 169 7.03 4.81 -3.00
N SER A 170 7.78 5.84 -2.56
CA SER A 170 9.20 5.71 -2.23
C SER A 170 9.39 5.61 -0.71
N VAL A 171 9.05 4.46 -0.16
CA VAL A 171 9.14 4.18 1.28
C VAL A 171 9.97 2.93 1.58
N ASN A 172 10.37 2.79 2.85
CA ASN A 172 10.86 1.57 3.45
C ASN A 172 9.92 1.23 4.61
N GLN A 173 9.03 0.29 4.41
CA GLN A 173 8.07 -0.14 5.43
C GLN A 173 7.88 -1.65 5.37
N SER A 174 7.66 -2.26 6.52
CA SER A 174 7.33 -3.67 6.58
C SER A 174 6.39 -3.97 7.74
N ALA A 175 5.62 -5.02 7.59
CA ALA A 175 4.78 -5.55 8.66
C ALA A 175 4.78 -7.07 8.63
N ALA A 176 4.57 -7.66 9.79
CA ALA A 176 4.41 -9.10 9.94
C ALA A 176 3.29 -9.41 10.91
N VAL A 177 2.49 -10.42 10.60
CA VAL A 177 1.41 -10.92 11.46
C VAL A 177 1.64 -12.42 11.71
N GLY A 178 1.74 -12.78 12.98
CA GLY A 178 1.73 -14.18 13.42
C GLY A 178 0.31 -14.64 13.73
N ILE A 179 -0.08 -15.81 13.24
CA ILE A 179 -1.41 -16.37 13.41
C ILE A 179 -1.25 -17.79 13.98
N THR A 180 -1.97 -18.09 15.05
CA THR A 180 -1.98 -19.40 15.73
C THR A 180 -3.34 -19.69 16.33
N SER A 181 -3.57 -20.92 16.74
CA SER A 181 -4.75 -21.28 17.55
C SER A 181 -4.61 -20.77 18.99
N LEU A 182 -5.73 -20.63 19.67
CA LEU A 182 -5.83 -20.33 21.11
C LEU A 182 -5.80 -21.61 21.95
N ALA A 183 -5.20 -22.67 21.49
CA ALA A 183 -5.18 -23.97 22.19
C ALA A 183 -4.46 -23.94 23.53
#